data_4b84f77f78d01129b68b94aeb5eace11
#
_entry.id   4b84f77f78d01129b68b94aeb5eace11
#
_cell.length_a   1.000
_cell.length_b   1.000
_cell.length_c   1.000
_cell.angle_alpha   90.00
_cell.angle_beta   90.00
_cell.angle_gamma   90.00
#
_symmetry.space_group_name_H-M   'P 1'
#
loop_
_entity.id
_entity.type
_entity.pdbx_description
1 polymer ?
#
loop_
_entity_poly.entity_id
_entity_poly.type
_entity_poly.pdbx_seq_one_letter_code
_entity_poly.pdbx_strand_id
1 'polypeptide(L)'
;MYDLKIIQLNGGNIKIEKAQDIRQAISLLNEIKMLPFEDPYTFIQTIHSDNVIVDPSKHPGIVEKLKYLDFTLKILKDWYQDYIPNDGDPYEVDIKLPQTIKMDELTKSCIMINKSLSQVVSEIGGILTFKRMEYGSSWIAVGVGTLLARKLVMSIADAAFNLVKKYYNFKMVQQAYERYSMGTDMMRQIKEANEAILKQDVSLLAEKIDQEYYTEQDHVRVQRIRVSIQEMYKLIELGGEIHPSLLLQDAKDDKIDYKELLMLKKQELLPRNEEDVQK
;
A
#
# COMPACT_ATOMS: atom_id res chain seq x y z
N MET A 1 12.71 8.76 -5.86
CA MET A 1 13.46 10.00 -6.12
C MET A 1 13.02 10.51 -7.48
N TYR A 2 12.32 11.64 -7.52
CA TYR A 2 11.87 12.25 -8.77
C TYR A 2 13.08 12.87 -9.47
N ASP A 3 13.45 12.32 -10.61
CA ASP A 3 14.49 12.89 -11.48
C ASP A 3 13.81 13.21 -12.80
N LEU A 4 13.39 14.48 -12.95
CA LEU A 4 12.76 14.94 -14.18
C LEU A 4 13.82 14.97 -15.28
N LYS A 5 13.80 14.02 -16.20
CA LYS A 5 14.69 14.01 -17.37
C LYS A 5 13.97 14.59 -18.57
N ILE A 6 14.39 15.83 -18.90
CA ILE A 6 14.01 16.50 -20.15
C ILE A 6 15.23 16.45 -21.07
N ILE A 7 15.09 15.76 -22.19
CA ILE A 7 16.18 15.58 -23.18
C ILE A 7 15.82 16.40 -24.41
N GLN A 8 16.69 17.33 -24.79
CA GLN A 8 16.55 18.02 -26.07
C GLN A 8 16.97 17.09 -27.20
N LEU A 9 16.10 16.96 -28.20
CA LEU A 9 16.34 16.16 -29.41
C LEU A 9 16.78 17.06 -30.57
N ASN A 10 17.50 16.48 -31.54
CA ASN A 10 17.81 17.14 -32.79
C ASN A 10 16.50 17.56 -33.48
N GLY A 11 16.40 18.83 -33.90
CA GLY A 11 15.17 19.37 -34.51
C GLY A 11 14.27 20.17 -33.55
N GLY A 12 14.73 20.46 -32.35
CA GLY A 12 14.00 21.31 -31.40
C GLY A 12 12.95 20.63 -30.55
N ASN A 13 12.66 19.35 -30.80
CA ASN A 13 11.75 18.57 -29.97
C ASN A 13 12.37 18.22 -28.62
N ILE A 14 11.53 18.01 -27.61
CA ILE A 14 11.93 17.55 -26.29
C ILE A 14 11.37 16.15 -26.00
N LYS A 15 12.16 15.29 -25.40
CA LYS A 15 11.73 14.01 -24.86
C LYS A 15 11.56 14.16 -23.34
N ILE A 16 10.39 13.78 -22.86
CA ILE A 16 10.07 13.72 -21.44
C ILE A 16 10.07 12.25 -21.05
N GLU A 17 10.94 11.86 -20.12
CA GLU A 17 10.96 10.50 -19.55
C GLU A 17 10.18 10.47 -18.24
N LYS A 18 9.58 9.32 -17.94
CA LYS A 18 8.73 9.11 -16.74
C LYS A 18 7.55 10.09 -16.66
N ALA A 19 6.87 10.29 -17.78
CA ALA A 19 5.75 11.23 -17.87
C ALA A 19 4.58 10.86 -16.93
N GLN A 20 4.43 9.58 -16.54
CA GLN A 20 3.44 9.15 -15.55
C GLN A 20 3.77 9.66 -14.15
N ASP A 21 5.04 9.65 -13.76
CA ASP A 21 5.48 10.18 -12.47
C ASP A 21 5.25 11.69 -12.39
N ILE A 22 5.52 12.41 -13.50
CA ILE A 22 5.27 13.84 -13.62
C ILE A 22 3.78 14.13 -13.47
N ARG A 23 2.93 13.33 -14.10
CA ARG A 23 1.48 13.48 -13.99
C ARG A 23 0.98 13.27 -12.56
N GLN A 24 1.52 12.29 -11.83
CA GLN A 24 1.19 12.09 -10.43
C GLN A 24 1.66 13.27 -9.55
N ALA A 25 2.87 13.78 -9.79
CA ALA A 25 3.37 14.95 -9.08
C ALA A 25 2.50 16.20 -9.32
N ILE A 26 2.06 16.42 -10.56
CA ILE A 26 1.15 17.52 -10.90
C ILE A 26 -0.19 17.35 -10.18
N SER A 27 -0.75 16.15 -10.16
CA SER A 27 -2.01 15.89 -9.45
C SER A 27 -1.89 16.22 -7.96
N LEU A 28 -0.82 15.74 -7.31
CA LEU A 28 -0.57 16.02 -5.89
C LEU A 28 -0.37 17.51 -5.61
N LEU A 29 0.44 18.19 -6.43
CA LEU A 29 0.69 19.63 -6.28
C LEU A 29 -0.57 20.46 -6.50
N ASN A 30 -1.47 20.02 -7.39
CA ASN A 30 -2.74 20.65 -7.61
C ASN A 30 -3.70 20.48 -6.42
N GLU A 31 -3.74 19.28 -5.82
CA GLU A 31 -4.53 19.00 -4.62
C GLU A 31 -4.12 19.90 -3.44
N ILE A 32 -2.84 20.14 -3.25
CA ILE A 32 -2.32 21.01 -2.20
C ILE A 32 -2.27 22.50 -2.62
N LYS A 33 -2.82 22.85 -3.79
CA LYS A 33 -2.87 24.21 -4.35
C LYS A 33 -1.51 24.91 -4.47
N MET A 34 -0.46 24.14 -4.72
CA MET A 34 0.90 24.65 -4.92
C MET A 34 1.28 24.88 -6.40
N LEU A 35 0.36 24.56 -7.32
CA LEU A 35 0.55 24.91 -8.73
C LEU A 35 -0.02 26.31 -8.99
N PRO A 36 0.80 27.25 -9.44
CA PRO A 36 0.35 28.65 -9.69
C PRO A 36 -0.47 28.80 -10.97
N PHE A 37 -0.71 27.73 -11.71
CA PHE A 37 -1.34 27.78 -13.03
C PHE A 37 -2.43 26.70 -13.14
N GLU A 38 -3.65 27.10 -13.45
CA GLU A 38 -4.76 26.16 -13.65
C GLU A 38 -4.67 25.36 -14.96
N ASP A 39 -3.95 25.84 -15.99
CA ASP A 39 -4.02 25.30 -17.35
C ASP A 39 -2.74 24.70 -17.98
N PRO A 40 -1.55 24.76 -17.40
CA PRO A 40 -0.34 24.34 -18.12
C PRO A 40 -0.13 22.84 -18.23
N TYR A 41 -0.88 22.04 -17.51
CA TYR A 41 -0.64 20.60 -17.35
C TYR A 41 -1.70 19.73 -17.97
N THR A 42 -2.76 20.29 -18.55
CA THR A 42 -3.82 19.56 -19.27
C THR A 42 -3.24 18.66 -20.34
N PHE A 43 -2.21 19.14 -21.04
CA PHE A 43 -1.50 18.34 -22.04
C PHE A 43 -0.79 17.13 -21.41
N ILE A 44 -0.11 17.30 -20.26
CA ILE A 44 0.60 16.20 -19.58
C ILE A 44 -0.40 15.21 -18.98
N GLN A 45 -1.56 15.67 -18.56
CA GLN A 45 -2.65 14.80 -18.07
C GLN A 45 -3.23 13.87 -19.15
N THR A 46 -3.19 14.30 -20.41
CA THR A 46 -3.68 13.48 -21.55
C THR A 46 -2.67 12.42 -22.02
N ILE A 47 -1.44 12.47 -21.51
CA ILE A 47 -0.38 11.55 -21.92
C ILE A 47 -0.51 10.22 -21.17
N HIS A 48 -0.63 9.13 -21.93
CA HIS A 48 -0.76 7.78 -21.41
C HIS A 48 0.54 6.95 -21.49
N SER A 49 1.57 7.46 -22.18
CA SER A 49 2.87 6.78 -22.32
C SER A 49 3.90 7.34 -21.35
N ASP A 50 4.84 6.49 -20.95
CA ASP A 50 5.90 6.85 -19.99
C ASP A 50 7.02 7.71 -20.62
N ASN A 51 7.16 7.62 -21.95
CA ASN A 51 8.08 8.44 -22.73
C ASN A 51 7.30 9.24 -23.78
N VAL A 52 7.43 10.55 -23.76
CA VAL A 52 6.71 11.46 -24.65
C VAL A 52 7.67 12.39 -25.38
N ILE A 53 7.46 12.52 -26.68
CA ILE A 53 8.14 13.51 -27.51
C ILE A 53 7.17 14.68 -27.71
N VAL A 54 7.58 15.85 -27.32
CA VAL A 54 6.79 17.09 -27.42
C VAL A 54 7.48 18.05 -28.38
N ASP A 55 6.69 18.65 -29.25
CA ASP A 55 7.10 19.76 -30.08
C ASP A 55 6.80 21.09 -29.34
N PRO A 56 7.81 21.82 -28.86
CA PRO A 56 7.60 23.06 -28.11
C PRO A 56 6.89 24.14 -28.91
N SER A 57 6.94 24.10 -30.25
CA SER A 57 6.23 25.06 -31.11
C SER A 57 4.73 24.90 -31.03
N LYS A 58 4.24 23.68 -30.79
CA LYS A 58 2.82 23.36 -30.61
C LYS A 58 2.35 23.57 -29.17
N HIS A 59 3.29 23.60 -28.23
CA HIS A 59 3.01 23.76 -26.80
C HIS A 59 3.91 24.84 -26.21
N PRO A 60 3.63 26.14 -26.52
CA PRO A 60 4.47 27.24 -26.08
C PRO A 60 4.54 27.31 -24.56
N GLY A 61 5.75 27.55 -24.04
CA GLY A 61 6.00 27.62 -22.60
C GLY A 61 6.09 26.29 -21.85
N ILE A 62 5.98 25.13 -22.54
CA ILE A 62 6.04 23.82 -21.86
C ILE A 62 7.38 23.59 -21.17
N VAL A 63 8.48 24.02 -21.77
CA VAL A 63 9.83 23.87 -21.21
C VAL A 63 9.99 24.65 -19.92
N GLU A 64 9.51 25.91 -19.89
CA GLU A 64 9.54 26.75 -18.70
C GLU A 64 8.66 26.19 -17.58
N LYS A 65 7.48 25.68 -17.95
CA LYS A 65 6.56 25.08 -17.00
C LYS A 65 7.15 23.82 -16.37
N LEU A 66 7.80 22.96 -17.16
CA LEU A 66 8.49 21.76 -16.65
C LEU A 66 9.68 22.13 -15.76
N LYS A 67 10.46 23.16 -16.13
CA LYS A 67 11.53 23.67 -15.26
C LYS A 67 11.00 24.23 -13.95
N TYR A 68 9.87 24.93 -14.00
CA TYR A 68 9.22 25.44 -12.80
C TYR A 68 8.73 24.29 -11.89
N LEU A 69 8.14 23.26 -12.48
CA LEU A 69 7.73 22.05 -11.75
C LEU A 69 8.93 21.39 -11.08
N ASP A 70 10.03 21.19 -11.81
CA ASP A 70 11.26 20.60 -11.27
C ASP A 70 11.82 21.43 -10.10
N PHE A 71 11.82 22.74 -10.25
CA PHE A 71 12.24 23.67 -9.20
C PHE A 71 11.35 23.59 -7.97
N THR A 72 10.02 23.57 -8.15
CA THR A 72 9.04 23.43 -7.05
C THR A 72 9.21 22.12 -6.31
N LEU A 73 9.40 21.02 -7.06
CA LEU A 73 9.62 19.69 -6.45
C LEU A 73 10.95 19.63 -5.69
N LYS A 74 12.00 20.30 -6.18
CA LYS A 74 13.29 20.41 -5.46
C LYS A 74 13.14 21.19 -4.17
N ILE A 75 12.49 22.37 -4.21
CA ILE A 75 12.22 23.17 -3.00
C ILE A 75 11.42 22.33 -1.99
N LEU A 76 10.36 21.65 -2.42
CA LEU A 76 9.55 20.81 -1.52
C LEU A 76 10.37 19.67 -0.94
N LYS A 77 11.25 19.07 -1.74
CA LYS A 77 12.15 18.01 -1.26
C LYS A 77 13.13 18.54 -0.23
N ASP A 78 13.78 19.67 -0.51
CA ASP A 78 14.77 20.28 0.40
C ASP A 78 14.05 20.73 1.69
N TRP A 79 12.89 21.38 1.56
CA TRP A 79 12.07 21.76 2.71
C TRP A 79 11.63 20.52 3.52
N TYR A 80 11.20 19.44 2.86
CA TYR A 80 10.86 18.19 3.53
C TYR A 80 12.07 17.60 4.28
N GLN A 81 13.26 17.64 3.67
CA GLN A 81 14.48 17.13 4.30
C GLN A 81 14.94 17.99 5.48
N ASP A 82 14.74 19.30 5.42
CA ASP A 82 15.21 20.25 6.44
C ASP A 82 14.22 20.38 7.62
N TYR A 83 12.93 20.29 7.36
CA TYR A 83 11.88 20.57 8.35
C TYR A 83 11.13 19.33 8.85
N ILE A 84 11.15 18.23 8.14
CA ILE A 84 10.68 16.96 8.68
C ILE A 84 11.90 16.25 9.25
N PRO A 85 12.00 16.14 10.59
CA PRO A 85 13.14 15.50 11.20
C PRO A 85 13.39 14.14 10.57
N ASN A 86 14.61 13.92 10.10
CA ASN A 86 15.08 12.61 9.62
C ASN A 86 15.20 11.62 10.80
N ASP A 87 14.56 11.93 11.92
CA ASP A 87 14.47 11.12 13.12
C ASP A 87 13.51 9.93 12.96
N GLY A 88 13.32 9.46 11.73
CA GLY A 88 12.68 8.19 11.50
C GLY A 88 13.47 7.12 12.22
N ASP A 89 12.95 6.66 13.34
CA ASP A 89 13.50 5.50 14.02
C ASP A 89 13.54 4.34 13.00
N PRO A 90 14.74 3.80 12.66
CA PRO A 90 14.85 2.69 11.71
C PRO A 90 14.06 1.46 12.16
N TYR A 91 13.55 1.48 13.37
CA TYR A 91 12.76 0.43 13.98
C TYR A 91 11.26 0.78 14.05
N GLU A 92 10.82 1.80 13.30
CA GLU A 92 9.40 2.16 13.18
C GLU A 92 8.72 1.41 12.03
N VAL A 93 7.42 1.19 12.23
CA VAL A 93 6.46 0.73 11.24
C VAL A 93 5.31 1.73 11.22
N ASP A 94 4.99 2.25 10.04
CA ASP A 94 3.87 3.14 9.84
C ASP A 94 2.62 2.31 9.47
N ILE A 95 1.55 2.47 10.24
CA ILE A 95 0.30 1.75 10.07
C ILE A 95 -0.79 2.74 9.70
N LYS A 96 -1.34 2.58 8.51
CA LYS A 96 -2.54 3.30 8.10
C LYS A 96 -3.78 2.58 8.64
N LEU A 97 -4.62 3.32 9.33
CA LEU A 97 -5.90 2.82 9.80
C LEU A 97 -6.97 2.88 8.70
N PRO A 98 -8.05 2.09 8.79
CA PRO A 98 -9.21 2.21 7.93
C PRO A 98 -9.78 3.64 7.90
N GLN A 99 -10.30 4.09 6.75
CA GLN A 99 -10.68 5.51 6.51
C GLN A 99 -11.83 6.06 7.37
N THR A 100 -12.71 5.24 7.89
CA THR A 100 -13.84 5.68 8.73
C THR A 100 -13.55 5.35 10.18
N ILE A 101 -13.09 6.33 10.95
CA ILE A 101 -12.72 6.07 12.34
C ILE A 101 -13.74 6.71 13.26
N LYS A 102 -14.76 5.92 13.63
CA LYS A 102 -15.45 6.15 14.89
C LYS A 102 -14.54 5.72 16.04
N MET A 103 -14.74 6.27 17.23
CA MET A 103 -13.87 5.99 18.39
C MET A 103 -13.81 4.49 18.74
N ASP A 104 -14.90 3.77 18.61
CA ASP A 104 -14.97 2.31 18.79
C ASP A 104 -14.22 1.53 17.70
N GLU A 105 -14.20 2.01 16.46
CA GLU A 105 -13.41 1.43 15.36
C GLU A 105 -11.91 1.67 15.54
N LEU A 106 -11.53 2.87 16.01
CA LEU A 106 -10.15 3.17 16.40
C LEU A 106 -9.69 2.22 17.51
N THR A 107 -10.50 2.06 18.55
CA THR A 107 -10.20 1.14 19.65
C THR A 107 -10.01 -0.29 19.15
N LYS A 108 -10.89 -0.78 18.28
CA LYS A 108 -10.77 -2.11 17.67
C LYS A 108 -9.48 -2.25 16.86
N SER A 109 -9.15 -1.25 16.05
CA SER A 109 -7.91 -1.24 15.25
C SER A 109 -6.67 -1.27 16.15
N CYS A 110 -6.63 -0.48 17.22
CA CYS A 110 -5.55 -0.52 18.19
C CYS A 110 -5.43 -1.89 18.91
N ILE A 111 -6.57 -2.54 19.22
CA ILE A 111 -6.57 -3.88 19.79
C ILE A 111 -6.02 -4.90 18.80
N MET A 112 -6.41 -4.83 17.52
CA MET A 112 -5.87 -5.70 16.46
C MET A 112 -4.36 -5.52 16.29
N ILE A 113 -3.88 -4.27 16.25
CA ILE A 113 -2.45 -3.94 16.17
C ILE A 113 -1.71 -4.52 17.38
N ASN A 114 -2.20 -4.28 18.58
CA ASN A 114 -1.55 -4.79 19.80
C ASN A 114 -1.52 -6.33 19.81
N LYS A 115 -2.62 -7.00 19.47
CA LYS A 115 -2.67 -8.46 19.41
C LYS A 115 -1.77 -9.05 18.33
N SER A 116 -1.65 -8.36 17.18
CA SER A 116 -0.80 -8.84 16.09
C SER A 116 0.68 -8.64 16.37
N LEU A 117 1.08 -7.62 17.12
CA LEU A 117 2.48 -7.23 17.23
C LEU A 117 3.12 -7.51 18.60
N SER A 118 2.38 -7.35 19.71
CA SER A 118 2.99 -7.31 21.03
C SER A 118 3.80 -8.56 21.38
N GLN A 119 3.25 -9.74 21.12
CA GLN A 119 3.90 -11.00 21.47
C GLN A 119 5.07 -11.32 20.55
N VAL A 120 4.88 -11.23 19.23
CA VAL A 120 5.92 -11.57 18.25
C VAL A 120 7.10 -10.61 18.29
N VAL A 121 6.85 -9.31 18.52
CA VAL A 121 7.90 -8.30 18.70
C VAL A 121 8.70 -8.56 19.99
N SER A 122 8.01 -8.88 21.10
CA SER A 122 8.69 -9.20 22.38
C SER A 122 9.55 -10.45 22.29
N GLU A 123 9.11 -11.49 21.59
CA GLU A 123 9.85 -12.74 21.42
C GLU A 123 11.18 -12.60 20.68
N ILE A 124 11.25 -11.65 19.74
CA ILE A 124 12.47 -11.37 18.98
C ILE A 124 13.32 -10.25 19.61
N GLY A 125 13.06 -9.95 20.88
CA GLY A 125 13.82 -8.96 21.65
C GLY A 125 13.47 -7.51 21.32
N GLY A 126 12.34 -7.27 20.66
CA GLY A 126 11.83 -5.94 20.42
C GLY A 126 10.92 -5.43 21.54
N ILE A 127 10.56 -4.15 21.46
CA ILE A 127 9.61 -3.49 22.37
C ILE A 127 8.60 -2.73 21.54
N LEU A 128 7.33 -3.07 21.68
CA LEU A 128 6.25 -2.38 20.99
C LEU A 128 5.93 -1.07 21.71
N THR A 129 6.11 0.06 21.01
CA THR A 129 5.83 1.40 21.56
C THR A 129 5.00 2.21 20.57
N PHE A 130 3.99 2.92 21.08
CA PHE A 130 3.31 3.96 20.32
C PHE A 130 4.22 5.19 20.23
N LYS A 131 4.52 5.66 19.03
CA LYS A 131 5.40 6.80 18.79
C LYS A 131 4.60 8.08 18.53
N ARG A 132 3.75 8.06 17.52
CA ARG A 132 2.96 9.23 17.12
C ARG A 132 1.72 8.83 16.33
N MET A 133 0.77 9.73 16.30
CA MET A 133 -0.35 9.72 15.37
C MET A 133 -0.34 11.07 14.66
N GLU A 134 -0.38 11.06 13.34
CA GLU A 134 -0.33 12.28 12.55
C GLU A 134 -1.67 13.01 12.62
N TYR A 135 -1.62 14.32 12.84
CA TYR A 135 -2.82 15.14 12.94
C TYR A 135 -3.57 15.18 11.60
N GLY A 136 -4.85 14.87 11.62
CA GLY A 136 -5.70 14.88 10.42
C GLY A 136 -5.49 13.69 9.50
N SER A 137 -4.63 12.73 9.86
CA SER A 137 -4.38 11.51 9.10
C SER A 137 -4.84 10.27 9.86
N SER A 138 -5.02 9.18 9.14
CA SER A 138 -5.29 7.85 9.69
C SER A 138 -4.01 7.04 9.93
N TRP A 139 -2.86 7.68 10.05
CA TRP A 139 -1.57 7.02 10.23
C TRP A 139 -1.12 7.01 11.68
N ILE A 140 -0.61 5.85 12.12
CA ILE A 140 0.03 5.67 13.42
C ILE A 140 1.46 5.15 13.17
N ALA A 141 2.44 5.73 13.85
CA ALA A 141 3.80 5.21 13.87
C ALA A 141 4.00 4.37 15.15
N VAL A 142 4.50 3.15 14.97
CA VAL A 142 4.73 2.18 16.03
C VAL A 142 6.21 1.77 16.00
N GLY A 143 6.92 1.99 17.10
CA GLY A 143 8.28 1.52 17.30
C GLY A 143 8.27 0.04 17.70
N VAL A 144 9.16 -0.76 17.08
CA VAL A 144 9.31 -2.20 17.37
C VAL A 144 10.68 -2.53 17.99
N GLY A 145 11.52 -1.53 18.20
CA GLY A 145 12.74 -1.58 18.99
C GLY A 145 13.96 -2.19 18.35
N THR A 146 13.82 -3.05 17.33
CA THR A 146 14.95 -3.66 16.62
C THR A 146 14.68 -3.83 15.12
N LEU A 147 15.74 -3.87 14.31
CA LEU A 147 15.64 -4.14 12.87
C LEU A 147 15.05 -5.52 12.59
N LEU A 148 15.39 -6.50 13.41
CA LEU A 148 14.90 -7.88 13.26
C LEU A 148 13.39 -7.95 13.54
N ALA A 149 12.92 -7.25 14.59
CA ALA A 149 11.50 -7.13 14.89
C ALA A 149 10.73 -6.43 13.75
N ARG A 150 11.31 -5.37 13.16
CA ARG A 150 10.71 -4.70 11.99
C ARG A 150 10.58 -5.65 10.81
N LYS A 151 11.62 -6.40 10.47
CA LYS A 151 11.58 -7.37 9.38
C LYS A 151 10.52 -8.45 9.64
N LEU A 152 10.45 -8.99 10.84
CA LEU A 152 9.43 -9.96 11.23
C LEU A 152 8.01 -9.38 11.06
N VAL A 153 7.77 -8.14 11.50
CA VAL A 153 6.49 -7.46 11.34
C VAL A 153 6.14 -7.30 9.87
N MET A 154 7.09 -6.91 9.02
CA MET A 154 6.86 -6.77 7.58
C MET A 154 6.59 -8.13 6.90
N SER A 155 7.27 -9.21 7.30
CA SER A 155 6.97 -10.57 6.80
C SER A 155 5.57 -11.03 7.19
N ILE A 156 5.12 -10.72 8.41
CA ILE A 156 3.75 -10.99 8.86
C ILE A 156 2.73 -10.16 8.07
N ALA A 157 3.03 -8.89 7.82
CA ALA A 157 2.17 -8.00 7.04
C ALA A 157 2.04 -8.48 5.57
N ASP A 158 3.14 -8.89 4.95
CA ASP A 158 3.14 -9.45 3.60
C ASP A 158 2.34 -10.76 3.52
N ALA A 159 2.53 -11.67 4.49
CA ALA A 159 1.74 -12.89 4.59
C ALA A 159 0.24 -12.60 4.71
N ALA A 160 -0.14 -11.65 5.57
CA ALA A 160 -1.52 -11.23 5.76
C ALA A 160 -2.10 -10.58 4.49
N PHE A 161 -1.33 -9.72 3.82
CA PHE A 161 -1.71 -9.09 2.54
C PHE A 161 -1.99 -10.14 1.45
N ASN A 162 -1.12 -11.12 1.28
CA ASN A 162 -1.28 -12.19 0.30
C ASN A 162 -2.52 -13.05 0.58
N LEU A 163 -2.87 -13.28 1.86
CA LEU A 163 -4.10 -13.96 2.24
C LEU A 163 -5.35 -13.12 1.91
N VAL A 164 -5.34 -11.81 2.17
CA VAL A 164 -6.45 -10.92 1.81
C VAL A 164 -6.63 -10.89 0.30
N LYS A 165 -5.55 -10.79 -0.47
CA LYS A 165 -5.59 -10.87 -1.92
C LYS A 165 -6.20 -12.19 -2.41
N LYS A 166 -5.78 -13.33 -1.83
CA LYS A 166 -6.34 -14.65 -2.14
C LYS A 166 -7.83 -14.73 -1.82
N TYR A 167 -8.25 -14.19 -0.69
CA TYR A 167 -9.67 -14.11 -0.30
C TYR A 167 -10.50 -13.34 -1.33
N TYR A 168 -10.05 -12.15 -1.79
CA TYR A 168 -10.76 -11.39 -2.82
C TYR A 168 -10.81 -12.12 -4.16
N ASN A 169 -9.76 -12.82 -4.54
CA ASN A 169 -9.76 -13.67 -5.74
C ASN A 169 -10.80 -14.80 -5.61
N PHE A 170 -10.91 -15.47 -4.48
CA PHE A 170 -11.94 -16.46 -4.23
C PHE A 170 -13.34 -15.86 -4.31
N LYS A 171 -13.54 -14.69 -3.76
CA LYS A 171 -14.80 -13.97 -3.78
C LYS A 171 -15.24 -13.61 -5.21
N MET A 172 -14.32 -13.16 -6.07
CA MET A 172 -14.60 -12.92 -7.49
C MET A 172 -14.98 -14.19 -8.24
N VAL A 173 -14.28 -15.30 -7.98
CA VAL A 173 -14.61 -16.60 -8.57
C VAL A 173 -16.00 -17.06 -8.10
N GLN A 174 -16.31 -16.91 -6.82
CA GLN A 174 -17.63 -17.22 -6.27
C GLN A 174 -18.74 -16.41 -6.96
N GLN A 175 -18.56 -15.09 -7.12
CA GLN A 175 -19.52 -14.23 -7.82
C GLN A 175 -19.70 -14.63 -9.29
N ALA A 176 -18.64 -15.09 -9.96
CA ALA A 176 -18.73 -15.60 -11.31
C ALA A 176 -19.61 -16.87 -11.36
N TYR A 177 -19.44 -17.79 -10.43
CA TYR A 177 -20.28 -19.00 -10.34
C TYR A 177 -21.75 -18.70 -9.98
N GLU A 178 -22.00 -17.71 -9.12
CA GLU A 178 -23.37 -17.26 -8.83
C GLU A 178 -24.11 -16.78 -10.08
N ARG A 179 -23.41 -16.15 -11.03
CA ARG A 179 -23.98 -15.72 -12.32
C ARG A 179 -24.40 -16.91 -13.20
N TYR A 180 -23.76 -18.06 -13.07
CA TYR A 180 -24.10 -19.28 -13.83
C TYR A 180 -25.20 -20.13 -13.17
N SER A 181 -25.96 -19.56 -12.21
CA SER A 181 -27.08 -20.25 -11.54
C SER A 181 -26.71 -21.61 -10.94
N MET A 182 -25.52 -21.74 -10.38
CA MET A 182 -25.10 -22.96 -9.70
C MET A 182 -25.94 -23.19 -8.44
N GLY A 183 -26.25 -24.47 -8.16
CA GLY A 183 -27.06 -24.81 -7.01
C GLY A 183 -26.46 -24.38 -5.68
N THR A 184 -27.31 -24.01 -4.73
CA THR A 184 -26.95 -23.48 -3.41
C THR A 184 -25.99 -24.38 -2.62
N ASP A 185 -26.12 -25.71 -2.77
CA ASP A 185 -25.23 -26.67 -2.10
C ASP A 185 -23.79 -26.63 -2.65
N MET A 186 -23.63 -26.47 -3.94
CA MET A 186 -22.32 -26.39 -4.56
C MET A 186 -21.60 -25.09 -4.13
N MET A 187 -22.33 -23.98 -4.05
CA MET A 187 -21.80 -22.70 -3.55
C MET A 187 -21.35 -22.82 -2.10
N ARG A 188 -22.09 -23.52 -1.26
CA ARG A 188 -21.69 -23.76 0.13
C ARG A 188 -20.40 -24.58 0.20
N GLN A 189 -20.28 -25.65 -0.60
CA GLN A 189 -19.08 -26.48 -0.65
C GLN A 189 -17.84 -25.68 -1.11
N ILE A 190 -17.97 -24.82 -2.13
CA ILE A 190 -16.90 -23.93 -2.60
C ILE A 190 -16.46 -22.97 -1.48
N LYS A 191 -17.40 -22.38 -0.75
CA LYS A 191 -17.10 -21.48 0.36
C LYS A 191 -16.35 -22.21 1.48
N GLU A 192 -16.84 -23.38 1.90
CA GLU A 192 -16.19 -24.20 2.93
C GLU A 192 -14.79 -24.64 2.53
N ALA A 193 -14.59 -25.03 1.26
CA ALA A 193 -13.27 -25.39 0.73
C ALA A 193 -12.31 -24.17 0.73
N ASN A 194 -12.77 -22.99 0.31
CA ASN A 194 -11.96 -21.77 0.31
C ASN A 194 -11.55 -21.35 1.73
N GLU A 195 -12.47 -21.44 2.70
CA GLU A 195 -12.18 -21.17 4.12
C GLU A 195 -11.16 -22.17 4.70
N ALA A 196 -11.26 -23.46 4.33
CA ALA A 196 -10.30 -24.48 4.74
C ALA A 196 -8.90 -24.21 4.16
N ILE A 197 -8.82 -23.83 2.88
CA ILE A 197 -7.56 -23.45 2.21
C ILE A 197 -6.92 -22.25 2.91
N LEU A 198 -7.68 -21.18 3.18
CA LEU A 198 -7.14 -20.00 3.87
C LEU A 198 -6.62 -20.34 5.28
N LYS A 199 -7.33 -21.19 6.03
CA LYS A 199 -6.84 -21.65 7.35
C LYS A 199 -5.56 -22.45 7.26
N GLN A 200 -5.43 -23.32 6.25
CA GLN A 200 -4.20 -24.07 6.00
C GLN A 200 -3.04 -23.15 5.61
N ASP A 201 -3.28 -22.17 4.73
CA ASP A 201 -2.28 -21.19 4.31
C ASP A 201 -1.74 -20.39 5.49
N VAL A 202 -2.60 -19.93 6.40
CA VAL A 202 -2.17 -19.23 7.63
C VAL A 202 -1.19 -20.09 8.43
N SER A 203 -1.45 -21.40 8.54
CA SER A 203 -0.58 -22.32 9.28
C SER A 203 0.78 -22.48 8.60
N LEU A 204 0.79 -22.72 7.28
CA LEU A 204 2.01 -22.86 6.50
C LEU A 204 2.85 -21.59 6.49
N LEU A 205 2.21 -20.42 6.37
CA LEU A 205 2.89 -19.13 6.43
C LEU A 205 3.50 -18.87 7.80
N ALA A 206 2.80 -19.23 8.88
CA ALA A 206 3.33 -19.09 10.24
C ALA A 206 4.55 -19.99 10.48
N GLU A 207 4.51 -21.23 10.01
CA GLU A 207 5.65 -22.16 10.08
C GLU A 207 6.85 -21.66 9.25
N LYS A 208 6.59 -21.14 8.04
CA LYS A 208 7.63 -20.57 7.19
C LYS A 208 8.32 -19.38 7.85
N ILE A 209 7.54 -18.44 8.41
CA ILE A 209 8.08 -17.29 9.12
C ILE A 209 8.87 -17.73 10.36
N ASP A 210 8.38 -18.71 11.14
CA ASP A 210 9.11 -19.24 12.28
C ASP A 210 10.48 -19.80 11.87
N GLN A 211 10.55 -20.58 10.79
CA GLN A 211 11.79 -21.14 10.25
C GLN A 211 12.76 -20.07 9.70
N GLU A 212 12.24 -18.96 9.19
CA GLU A 212 13.06 -17.86 8.67
C GLU A 212 13.77 -17.07 9.78
N TYR A 213 13.06 -16.86 10.90
CA TYR A 213 13.56 -15.98 11.97
C TYR A 213 14.17 -16.71 13.16
N TYR A 214 13.94 -18.00 13.29
CA TYR A 214 14.40 -18.79 14.45
C TYR A 214 15.02 -20.12 14.03
N THR A 215 16.04 -20.53 14.78
CA THR A 215 16.79 -21.77 14.49
C THR A 215 16.09 -23.02 15.02
N GLU A 216 15.34 -22.89 16.10
CA GLU A 216 14.62 -23.98 16.73
C GLU A 216 13.12 -23.80 16.55
N GLN A 217 12.43 -24.86 16.18
CA GLN A 217 10.98 -24.83 16.01
C GLN A 217 10.28 -24.82 17.38
N ASP A 218 9.37 -23.88 17.58
CA ASP A 218 8.52 -23.79 18.77
C ASP A 218 7.05 -23.65 18.39
N HIS A 219 6.26 -24.66 18.73
CA HIS A 219 4.83 -24.70 18.42
C HIS A 219 4.04 -23.55 19.06
N VAL A 220 4.46 -23.05 20.24
CA VAL A 220 3.80 -21.92 20.91
C VAL A 220 4.06 -20.64 20.12
N ARG A 221 5.30 -20.44 19.66
CA ARG A 221 5.68 -19.30 18.84
C ARG A 221 4.98 -19.32 17.47
N VAL A 222 4.96 -20.47 16.80
CA VAL A 222 4.19 -20.65 15.55
C VAL A 222 2.73 -20.27 15.75
N GLN A 223 2.12 -20.66 16.87
CA GLN A 223 0.75 -20.27 17.18
C GLN A 223 0.58 -18.76 17.38
N ARG A 224 1.54 -18.07 17.99
CA ARG A 224 1.55 -16.62 18.15
C ARG A 224 1.68 -15.92 16.79
N ILE A 225 2.60 -16.37 15.93
CA ILE A 225 2.73 -15.87 14.55
C ILE A 225 1.43 -16.07 13.78
N ARG A 226 0.77 -17.22 13.92
CA ARG A 226 -0.55 -17.48 13.32
C ARG A 226 -1.60 -16.45 13.75
N VAL A 227 -1.71 -16.18 15.05
CA VAL A 227 -2.63 -15.15 15.59
C VAL A 227 -2.26 -13.77 15.02
N SER A 228 -0.97 -13.46 14.96
CA SER A 228 -0.45 -12.22 14.40
C SER A 228 -0.89 -12.03 12.94
N ILE A 229 -0.71 -13.03 12.08
CA ILE A 229 -1.15 -13.02 10.68
C ILE A 229 -2.68 -12.83 10.60
N GLN A 230 -3.46 -13.51 11.44
CA GLN A 230 -4.93 -13.41 11.42
C GLN A 230 -5.44 -12.03 11.84
N GLU A 231 -4.86 -11.41 12.85
CA GLU A 231 -5.26 -10.05 13.29
C GLU A 231 -4.81 -8.99 12.26
N MET A 232 -3.62 -9.16 11.67
CA MET A 232 -3.13 -8.31 10.58
C MET A 232 -3.99 -8.44 9.31
N TYR A 233 -4.41 -9.68 8.97
CA TYR A 233 -5.36 -9.93 7.90
C TYR A 233 -6.66 -9.12 8.07
N LYS A 234 -7.26 -9.13 9.26
CA LYS A 234 -8.48 -8.37 9.56
C LYS A 234 -8.26 -6.87 9.39
N LEU A 235 -7.13 -6.35 9.85
CA LEU A 235 -6.81 -4.94 9.70
C LEU A 235 -6.69 -4.54 8.22
N ILE A 236 -6.00 -5.34 7.41
CA ILE A 236 -5.81 -5.09 5.96
C ILE A 236 -7.14 -5.27 5.20
N GLU A 237 -7.95 -6.26 5.57
CA GLU A 237 -9.28 -6.46 4.98
C GLU A 237 -10.18 -5.24 5.20
N LEU A 238 -10.12 -4.61 6.37
CA LEU A 238 -10.83 -3.37 6.67
C LEU A 238 -10.26 -2.13 5.95
N GLY A 239 -9.13 -2.25 5.27
CA GLY A 239 -8.49 -1.16 4.52
C GLY A 239 -7.30 -0.54 5.22
N GLY A 240 -6.79 -1.15 6.28
CA GLY A 240 -5.50 -0.80 6.87
C GLY A 240 -4.33 -1.17 5.96
N GLU A 241 -3.22 -0.47 6.13
CA GLU A 241 -1.97 -0.73 5.41
C GLU A 241 -0.81 -0.69 6.40
N ILE A 242 0.21 -1.50 6.19
CA ILE A 242 1.41 -1.55 7.02
C ILE A 242 2.62 -1.26 6.13
N HIS A 243 3.42 -0.30 6.52
CA HIS A 243 4.58 0.13 5.76
C HIS A 243 5.82 0.17 6.67
N PRO A 244 7.01 -0.10 6.14
CA PRO A 244 8.22 0.30 6.84
C PRO A 244 8.19 1.81 6.99
N SER A 245 8.86 2.36 8.01
CA SER A 245 8.85 3.81 8.22
C SER A 245 9.08 4.55 6.92
N LEU A 246 8.14 5.43 6.56
CA LEU A 246 8.18 6.25 5.34
C LEU A 246 9.37 7.22 5.33
N LEU A 247 9.96 7.46 6.49
CA LEU A 247 11.16 8.29 6.67
C LEU A 247 12.46 7.57 6.27
N LEU A 248 12.44 6.25 6.05
CA LEU A 248 13.62 5.48 5.68
C LEU A 248 13.77 5.41 4.16
N GLN A 249 14.85 5.97 3.63
CA GLN A 249 15.16 5.95 2.19
C GLN A 249 15.52 4.55 1.67
N ASP A 250 16.01 3.65 2.53
CA ASP A 250 16.56 2.32 2.17
C ASP A 250 15.53 1.17 2.26
N ALA A 251 14.29 1.45 2.65
CA ALA A 251 13.26 0.42 2.85
C ALA A 251 12.55 0.02 1.53
N LYS A 252 13.24 0.04 0.39
CA LYS A 252 12.62 -0.30 -0.90
C LYS A 252 12.20 -1.76 -1.01
N ASP A 253 12.94 -2.66 -0.36
CA ASP A 253 12.73 -4.10 -0.48
C ASP A 253 11.58 -4.63 0.39
N ASP A 254 11.14 -3.84 1.39
CA ASP A 254 10.10 -4.23 2.34
C ASP A 254 8.70 -3.67 1.98
N LYS A 255 8.52 -3.04 0.80
CA LYS A 255 7.26 -2.37 0.44
C LYS A 255 6.22 -3.34 -0.09
N ILE A 256 5.05 -3.33 0.54
CA ILE A 256 3.84 -4.04 0.08
C ILE A 256 3.06 -3.10 -0.86
N ASP A 257 2.68 -3.57 -2.05
CA ASP A 257 1.87 -2.79 -3.00
C ASP A 257 0.38 -2.98 -2.75
N TYR A 258 -0.20 -2.11 -1.93
CA TYR A 258 -1.64 -2.12 -1.63
C TYR A 258 -2.54 -1.65 -2.79
N LYS A 259 -1.99 -1.10 -3.88
CA LYS A 259 -2.79 -0.64 -5.03
C LYS A 259 -3.52 -1.80 -5.70
N GLU A 260 -2.88 -2.95 -5.79
CA GLU A 260 -3.49 -4.16 -6.35
C GLU A 260 -4.75 -4.57 -5.54
N LEU A 261 -4.66 -4.54 -4.22
CA LEU A 261 -5.79 -4.86 -3.35
C LEU A 261 -6.95 -3.87 -3.52
N LEU A 262 -6.64 -2.58 -3.70
CA LEU A 262 -7.65 -1.55 -3.96
C LEU A 262 -8.38 -1.79 -5.30
N MET A 263 -7.67 -2.29 -6.31
CA MET A 263 -8.28 -2.66 -7.60
C MET A 263 -9.21 -3.86 -7.44
N LEU A 264 -8.81 -4.90 -6.71
CA LEU A 264 -9.64 -6.07 -6.43
C LEU A 264 -10.91 -5.70 -5.65
N LYS A 265 -10.78 -4.85 -4.63
CA LYS A 265 -11.93 -4.32 -3.86
C LYS A 265 -12.89 -3.51 -4.74
N LYS A 266 -12.38 -2.68 -5.65
CA LYS A 266 -13.22 -1.92 -6.59
C LYS A 266 -13.97 -2.82 -7.58
N GLN A 267 -13.34 -3.87 -8.07
CA GLN A 267 -13.97 -4.83 -8.98
C GLN A 267 -15.13 -5.57 -8.29
N GLU A 268 -15.01 -5.88 -7.01
CA GLU A 268 -16.11 -6.46 -6.22
C GLU A 268 -17.31 -5.51 -6.08
N LEU A 269 -17.06 -4.19 -5.98
CA LEU A 269 -18.08 -3.17 -5.75
C LEU A 269 -18.77 -2.69 -7.04
N LEU A 270 -18.35 -3.13 -8.24
CA LEU A 270 -18.99 -2.72 -9.48
C LEU A 270 -20.43 -3.27 -9.53
N PRO A 271 -21.44 -2.40 -9.82
CA PRO A 271 -22.83 -2.81 -9.90
C PRO A 271 -22.99 -3.88 -10.99
N ARG A 272 -23.83 -4.87 -10.70
CA ARG A 272 -24.23 -5.90 -11.66
C ARG A 272 -24.90 -5.19 -12.83
N ASN A 273 -24.32 -5.27 -14.03
CA ASN A 273 -25.05 -4.85 -15.23
C ASN A 273 -26.22 -5.81 -15.41
N GLU A 274 -27.45 -5.29 -15.26
CA GLU A 274 -28.71 -6.05 -15.42
C GLU A 274 -28.91 -6.55 -16.87
N GLU A 275 -28.08 -6.11 -17.81
CA GLU A 275 -28.16 -6.50 -19.22
C GLU A 275 -27.65 -7.92 -19.53
N ASP A 276 -26.91 -8.57 -18.63
CA ASP A 276 -26.38 -9.93 -18.85
C ASP A 276 -27.33 -11.06 -18.42
N VAL A 277 -28.53 -10.74 -17.89
CA VAL A 277 -29.49 -11.73 -17.37
C VAL A 277 -30.55 -12.14 -18.41
N GLN A 278 -30.54 -11.52 -19.60
CA GLN A 278 -31.56 -11.81 -20.67
C GLN A 278 -30.98 -12.41 -21.94
N LYS A 279 -30.06 -13.34 -21.83
CA LYS A 279 -29.71 -14.19 -23.00
C LYS A 279 -29.64 -15.64 -22.61
#